data_3a8f60d3f3f5dc3dfbc996432ddc7d4c
#
_entry.id   3a8f60d3f3f5dc3dfbc996432ddc7d4c
#
_cell.length_a   1.000
_cell.length_b   1.000
_cell.length_c   1.000
_cell.angle_alpha   90.00
_cell.angle_beta   90.00
_cell.angle_gamma   90.00
#
_symmetry.space_group_name_H-M   'P 1'
#
loop_
_entity.id
_entity.type
_entity.pdbx_description
1 polymer ?
#
loop_
_entity_poly.entity_id
_entity_poly.type
_entity_poly.pdbx_seq_one_letter_code
_entity_poly.pdbx_strand_id
1 'polypeptide(L)'
;KTGWVSNVLFEPSVGNKILHEMVAAENNLKVWKQACLEEVKRTGDEWVAKVKVEGQGVKTVRAKVMIDATELGDVAKMCGVKYDIGMESRDDTHEDIAPEKKNNIVQDITYVAILKDYGKDVTIPEPEGYDPKEFACACASPVCITPKEPDRVWSKDMMITYGRLPNHKYMINWPIEGNDYYINLIEMTPEERVKALEYAKHYTMCFVYFLQHELGYNTLGLADMNIRQRISYLLSLIIESPEEFTD
;
A
#
# COMPACT_ATOMS: atom_id res chain seq x y z
N LYS A 1 -8.71 20.85 1.89
CA LYS A 1 -8.66 19.41 2.14
C LYS A 1 -7.81 18.75 1.08
N THR A 2 -6.90 17.89 1.48
CA THR A 2 -6.14 17.03 0.60
C THR A 2 -6.44 15.56 0.95
N GLY A 3 -6.35 14.66 -0.05
CA GLY A 3 -6.60 13.23 0.16
C GLY A 3 -8.04 12.86 0.51
N TRP A 4 -9.04 13.65 0.17
CA TRP A 4 -10.49 13.50 0.37
C TRP A 4 -10.94 13.14 1.79
N VAL A 5 -10.22 12.28 2.47
CA VAL A 5 -10.54 11.73 3.81
C VAL A 5 -9.84 12.46 4.96
N SER A 6 -8.82 13.28 4.66
CA SER A 6 -8.03 14.01 5.64
C SER A 6 -8.07 15.51 5.40
N ASN A 7 -7.80 16.29 6.44
CA ASN A 7 -7.64 17.74 6.31
C ASN A 7 -6.26 18.11 5.79
N VAL A 8 -5.26 17.28 6.09
CA VAL A 8 -3.88 17.47 5.68
C VAL A 8 -3.24 16.13 5.34
N LEU A 9 -2.37 16.14 4.35
CA LEU A 9 -1.42 15.08 4.07
C LEU A 9 -0.04 15.49 4.61
N PHE A 10 0.79 14.53 4.93
CA PHE A 10 2.16 14.75 5.38
C PHE A 10 3.13 13.87 4.59
N GLU A 11 4.38 14.28 4.56
CA GLU A 11 5.41 13.49 3.88
C GLU A 11 5.63 12.15 4.59
N PRO A 12 5.78 11.02 3.88
CA PRO A 12 6.01 9.70 4.49
C PRO A 12 7.18 9.67 5.46
N SER A 13 8.24 10.46 5.20
CA SER A 13 9.39 10.61 6.10
C SER A 13 9.01 11.17 7.47
N VAL A 14 8.04 12.09 7.52
CA VAL A 14 7.54 12.66 8.77
C VAL A 14 6.77 11.61 9.57
N GLY A 15 5.87 10.87 8.91
CA GLY A 15 5.14 9.76 9.55
C GLY A 15 6.10 8.70 10.09
N ASN A 16 7.07 8.28 9.30
CA ASN A 16 8.09 7.32 9.72
C ASN A 16 8.88 7.81 10.94
N LYS A 17 9.28 9.09 10.97
CA LYS A 17 9.98 9.68 12.12
C LYS A 17 9.13 9.63 13.38
N ILE A 18 7.86 10.04 13.29
CA ILE A 18 6.93 10.03 14.43
C ILE A 18 6.74 8.62 14.98
N LEU A 19 6.51 7.63 14.11
CA LEU A 19 6.40 6.23 14.53
C LEU A 19 7.66 5.73 15.25
N HIS A 20 8.84 6.11 14.77
CA HIS A 20 10.10 5.79 15.45
C HIS A 20 10.20 6.45 16.82
N GLU A 21 9.78 7.71 16.95
CA GLU A 21 9.79 8.43 18.24
C GLU A 21 8.80 7.80 19.23
N MET A 22 7.61 7.41 18.77
CA MET A 22 6.62 6.70 19.60
C MET A 22 7.19 5.38 20.12
N VAL A 23 7.78 4.55 19.25
CA VAL A 23 8.41 3.30 19.64
C VAL A 23 9.56 3.51 20.63
N ALA A 24 10.39 4.53 20.42
CA ALA A 24 11.53 4.83 21.28
C ALA A 24 11.13 5.34 22.68
N ALA A 25 9.90 5.85 22.83
CA ALA A 25 9.35 6.28 24.12
C ALA A 25 8.84 5.11 24.99
N GLU A 26 8.66 3.91 24.41
CA GLU A 26 8.11 2.75 25.09
C GLU A 26 9.24 1.83 25.60
N ASN A 27 9.36 1.73 26.93
CA ASN A 27 10.44 0.95 27.57
C ASN A 27 10.25 -0.58 27.44
N ASN A 28 9.01 -1.04 27.28
CA ASN A 28 8.66 -2.47 27.27
C ASN A 28 8.38 -2.98 25.83
N LEU A 29 8.72 -2.20 24.82
CA LEU A 29 8.50 -2.53 23.42
C LEU A 29 9.80 -2.88 22.72
N LYS A 30 9.85 -4.06 22.09
CA LYS A 30 10.95 -4.47 21.22
C LYS A 30 10.45 -4.60 19.79
N VAL A 31 11.06 -3.86 18.87
CA VAL A 31 10.71 -3.88 17.45
C VAL A 31 11.84 -4.50 16.65
N TRP A 32 11.52 -5.50 15.83
CA TRP A 32 12.42 -6.02 14.81
C TRP A 32 11.97 -5.49 13.44
N LYS A 33 12.91 -4.87 12.75
CA LYS A 33 12.75 -4.44 11.35
C LYS A 33 13.35 -5.49 10.43
N GLN A 34 12.88 -5.52 9.18
CA GLN A 34 13.34 -6.49 8.18
C GLN A 34 13.22 -7.92 8.73
N ALA A 35 12.10 -8.17 9.39
CA ALA A 35 11.75 -9.42 9.99
C ALA A 35 10.61 -10.09 9.24
N CYS A 36 10.70 -11.40 9.07
CA CYS A 36 9.69 -12.21 8.39
C CYS A 36 9.28 -13.37 9.31
N LEU A 37 7.97 -13.54 9.52
CA LEU A 37 7.44 -14.70 10.22
C LEU A 37 7.53 -15.92 9.31
N GLU A 38 8.25 -16.97 9.76
CA GLU A 38 8.41 -18.22 9.02
C GLU A 38 7.43 -19.30 9.48
N GLU A 39 7.16 -19.34 10.78
CA GLU A 39 6.29 -20.35 11.39
C GLU A 39 5.61 -19.76 12.63
N VAL A 40 4.35 -20.12 12.84
CA VAL A 40 3.66 -19.85 14.10
C VAL A 40 2.77 -21.04 14.46
N LYS A 41 2.75 -21.39 15.74
CA LYS A 41 1.88 -22.45 16.26
C LYS A 41 1.51 -22.19 17.70
N ARG A 42 0.38 -22.75 18.13
CA ARG A 42 -0.01 -22.78 19.52
C ARG A 42 0.54 -24.03 20.19
N THR A 43 1.17 -23.89 21.34
CA THR A 43 1.73 -24.97 22.15
C THR A 43 1.27 -24.78 23.58
N GLY A 44 0.28 -25.58 24.01
CA GLY A 44 -0.44 -25.35 25.26
C GLY A 44 -1.14 -23.99 25.26
N ASP A 45 -0.84 -23.15 26.24
CA ASP A 45 -1.43 -21.81 26.37
C ASP A 45 -0.60 -20.69 25.73
N GLU A 46 0.50 -21.04 25.05
CA GLU A 46 1.41 -20.09 24.43
C GLU A 46 1.41 -20.19 22.91
N TRP A 47 1.66 -19.06 22.27
CA TRP A 47 2.04 -18.96 20.86
C TRP A 47 3.56 -19.08 20.76
N VAL A 48 4.02 -19.88 19.82
CA VAL A 48 5.44 -20.04 19.49
C VAL A 48 5.62 -19.65 18.04
N ALA A 49 6.40 -18.59 17.81
CA ALA A 49 6.67 -18.04 16.49
C ALA A 49 8.17 -18.13 16.15
N LYS A 50 8.50 -18.51 14.92
CA LYS A 50 9.84 -18.39 14.36
C LYS A 50 9.88 -17.18 13.43
N VAL A 51 10.75 -16.25 13.77
CA VAL A 51 10.90 -14.98 13.03
C VAL A 51 12.33 -14.89 12.52
N LYS A 52 12.49 -14.80 11.22
CA LYS A 52 13.77 -14.52 10.57
C LYS A 52 14.00 -13.02 10.57
N VAL A 53 15.08 -12.58 11.22
CA VAL A 53 15.47 -11.18 11.31
C VAL A 53 16.76 -11.00 10.51
N GLU A 54 16.76 -10.04 9.57
CA GLU A 54 17.93 -9.77 8.73
C GLU A 54 19.16 -9.45 9.59
N GLY A 55 20.27 -10.10 9.28
CA GLY A 55 21.53 -9.95 10.03
C GLY A 55 21.58 -10.61 11.42
N GLN A 56 20.47 -11.18 11.91
CA GLN A 56 20.39 -11.79 13.24
C GLN A 56 19.97 -13.27 13.24
N GLY A 57 19.59 -13.79 12.05
CA GLY A 57 19.12 -15.17 11.91
C GLY A 57 17.68 -15.37 12.39
N VAL A 58 17.33 -16.63 12.68
CA VAL A 58 15.98 -17.00 13.14
C VAL A 58 15.90 -16.88 14.65
N LYS A 59 14.87 -16.19 15.11
CA LYS A 59 14.54 -16.03 16.54
C LYS A 59 13.26 -16.80 16.87
N THR A 60 13.22 -17.47 18.00
CA THR A 60 12.01 -18.08 18.53
C THR A 60 11.39 -17.15 19.56
N VAL A 61 10.12 -16.84 19.37
CA VAL A 61 9.35 -15.98 20.29
C VAL A 61 8.24 -16.82 20.92
N ARG A 62 8.06 -16.69 22.22
CA ARG A 62 6.93 -17.25 22.97
C ARG A 62 6.08 -16.11 23.51
N ALA A 63 4.77 -16.19 23.36
CA ALA A 63 3.83 -15.17 23.81
C ALA A 63 2.50 -15.79 24.26
N LYS A 64 1.89 -15.23 25.27
CA LYS A 64 0.53 -15.59 25.71
C LYS A 64 -0.53 -15.07 24.76
N VAL A 65 -0.29 -13.90 24.18
CA VAL A 65 -1.18 -13.23 23.22
C VAL A 65 -0.42 -12.93 21.94
N MET A 66 -1.08 -13.13 20.82
CA MET A 66 -0.58 -12.76 19.49
C MET A 66 -1.63 -11.91 18.79
N ILE A 67 -1.16 -10.83 18.18
CA ILE A 67 -2.00 -9.91 17.41
C ILE A 67 -1.48 -9.91 15.97
N ASP A 68 -2.37 -10.23 15.03
CA ASP A 68 -2.11 -10.06 13.60
C ASP A 68 -2.46 -8.61 13.20
N ALA A 69 -1.45 -7.87 12.79
CA ALA A 69 -1.59 -6.54 12.22
C ALA A 69 -1.00 -6.47 10.79
N THR A 70 -0.95 -7.61 10.10
CA THR A 70 -0.53 -7.66 8.70
C THR A 70 -1.64 -7.11 7.79
N GLU A 71 -1.25 -6.48 6.70
CA GLU A 71 -2.19 -5.90 5.73
C GLU A 71 -3.18 -6.93 5.14
N LEU A 72 -2.74 -8.17 4.96
CA LEU A 72 -3.49 -9.21 4.28
C LEU A 72 -3.95 -10.35 5.20
N GLY A 73 -3.81 -10.22 6.53
CA GLY A 73 -4.16 -11.26 7.48
C GLY A 73 -3.26 -12.51 7.37
N ASP A 74 -2.00 -12.34 7.01
CA ASP A 74 -1.07 -13.45 6.75
C ASP A 74 -0.85 -14.33 7.98
N VAL A 75 -0.78 -13.74 9.17
CA VAL A 75 -0.59 -14.50 10.42
C VAL A 75 -1.86 -15.27 10.76
N ALA A 76 -3.03 -14.67 10.61
CA ALA A 76 -4.32 -15.34 10.81
C ALA A 76 -4.45 -16.55 9.87
N LYS A 77 -4.09 -16.39 8.61
CA LYS A 77 -4.05 -17.48 7.62
C LYS A 77 -3.10 -18.60 8.05
N MET A 78 -1.88 -18.27 8.48
CA MET A 78 -0.92 -19.26 9.00
C MET A 78 -1.43 -20.01 10.23
N CYS A 79 -2.26 -19.37 11.04
CA CYS A 79 -2.90 -19.97 12.21
C CYS A 79 -4.14 -20.81 11.87
N GLY A 80 -4.53 -20.89 10.61
CA GLY A 80 -5.71 -21.65 10.16
C GLY A 80 -7.04 -20.98 10.51
N VAL A 81 -7.05 -19.65 10.73
CA VAL A 81 -8.28 -18.90 10.92
C VAL A 81 -9.08 -18.92 9.62
N LYS A 82 -10.36 -19.21 9.73
CA LYS A 82 -11.27 -19.16 8.58
C LYS A 82 -11.55 -17.72 8.20
N TYR A 83 -11.56 -17.44 6.92
CA TYR A 83 -11.86 -16.12 6.38
C TYR A 83 -12.64 -16.26 5.07
N ASP A 84 -13.31 -15.20 4.70
CA ASP A 84 -13.98 -15.06 3.42
C ASP A 84 -13.24 -14.03 2.57
N ILE A 85 -13.31 -14.19 1.24
CA ILE A 85 -12.76 -13.24 0.27
C ILE A 85 -13.91 -12.62 -0.50
N GLY A 86 -13.80 -11.31 -0.73
CA GLY A 86 -14.76 -10.54 -1.48
C GLY A 86 -15.90 -10.02 -0.62
N MET A 87 -17.01 -9.75 -1.28
CA MET A 87 -18.19 -9.16 -0.64
C MET A 87 -19.19 -10.27 -0.28
N GLU A 88 -19.68 -10.25 0.94
CA GLU A 88 -20.76 -11.10 1.40
C GLU A 88 -22.09 -10.69 0.76
N SER A 89 -23.05 -11.62 0.75
CA SER A 89 -24.37 -11.33 0.19
C SER A 89 -25.22 -10.51 1.16
N ARG A 90 -26.25 -9.84 0.60
CA ARG A 90 -27.26 -9.12 1.40
C ARG A 90 -27.98 -10.04 2.40
N ASP A 91 -28.19 -11.29 2.02
CA ASP A 91 -28.82 -12.26 2.91
C ASP A 91 -27.95 -12.63 4.11
N ASP A 92 -26.62 -12.57 3.95
CA ASP A 92 -25.65 -12.84 5.03
C ASP A 92 -25.48 -11.63 5.97
N THR A 93 -25.37 -10.42 5.41
CA THR A 93 -25.06 -9.21 6.19
C THR A 93 -26.28 -8.41 6.63
N HIS A 94 -27.42 -8.57 5.95
CA HIS A 94 -28.64 -7.79 6.11
C HIS A 94 -28.44 -6.27 5.84
N GLU A 95 -27.47 -5.94 4.97
CA GLU A 95 -27.18 -4.57 4.56
C GLU A 95 -27.77 -4.29 3.17
N ASP A 96 -28.52 -3.19 3.04
CA ASP A 96 -29.21 -2.83 1.79
C ASP A 96 -28.24 -2.58 0.62
N ILE A 97 -27.00 -2.12 0.92
CA ILE A 97 -25.96 -1.84 -0.07
C ILE A 97 -25.16 -3.08 -0.47
N ALA A 98 -25.27 -4.18 0.26
CA ALA A 98 -24.56 -5.41 -0.07
C ALA A 98 -25.10 -6.02 -1.38
N PRO A 99 -24.25 -6.73 -2.15
CA PRO A 99 -24.68 -7.39 -3.37
C PRO A 99 -25.72 -8.49 -3.07
N GLU A 100 -26.57 -8.81 -4.04
CA GLU A 100 -27.54 -9.90 -3.90
C GLU A 100 -26.87 -11.27 -3.70
N LYS A 101 -25.70 -11.44 -4.28
CA LYS A 101 -24.92 -12.68 -4.19
C LYS A 101 -23.48 -12.38 -3.82
N LYS A 102 -22.92 -13.24 -2.97
CA LYS A 102 -21.49 -13.25 -2.64
C LYS A 102 -20.64 -13.25 -3.93
N ASN A 103 -19.55 -12.49 -3.90
CA ASN A 103 -18.58 -12.42 -4.98
C ASN A 103 -17.14 -12.47 -4.43
N ASN A 104 -16.14 -12.47 -5.32
CA ASN A 104 -14.72 -12.50 -4.96
C ASN A 104 -14.01 -11.16 -5.23
N ILE A 105 -14.77 -10.05 -5.25
CA ILE A 105 -14.21 -8.73 -5.50
C ILE A 105 -13.48 -8.26 -4.25
N VAL A 106 -12.21 -7.92 -4.42
CA VAL A 106 -11.35 -7.32 -3.38
C VAL A 106 -11.03 -5.88 -3.74
N GLN A 107 -10.52 -5.13 -2.79
CA GLN A 107 -10.09 -3.77 -3.03
C GLN A 107 -8.85 -3.75 -3.93
N ASP A 108 -8.78 -2.77 -4.82
CA ASP A 108 -7.60 -2.47 -5.63
C ASP A 108 -6.41 -2.12 -4.75
N ILE A 109 -5.23 -2.31 -5.27
CA ILE A 109 -4.00 -1.81 -4.66
C ILE A 109 -3.48 -0.61 -5.45
N THR A 110 -2.82 0.31 -4.76
CA THR A 110 -2.11 1.41 -5.40
C THR A 110 -0.64 1.38 -5.02
N TYR A 111 0.24 1.27 -5.99
CA TYR A 111 1.67 1.51 -5.75
C TYR A 111 1.92 3.02 -5.80
N VAL A 112 1.86 3.68 -4.66
CA VAL A 112 1.91 5.14 -4.52
C VAL A 112 3.26 5.69 -4.96
N ALA A 113 3.26 6.71 -5.82
CA ALA A 113 4.44 7.51 -6.14
C ALA A 113 4.38 8.88 -5.45
N ILE A 114 5.52 9.40 -5.02
CA ILE A 114 5.65 10.79 -4.58
C ILE A 114 6.41 11.55 -5.67
N LEU A 115 5.76 12.53 -6.26
CA LEU A 115 6.38 13.45 -7.21
C LEU A 115 6.77 14.75 -6.52
N LYS A 116 7.76 15.43 -7.10
CA LYS A 116 8.20 16.77 -6.71
C LYS A 116 8.26 17.66 -7.94
N ASP A 117 7.88 18.90 -7.80
CA ASP A 117 8.08 19.91 -8.83
C ASP A 117 9.54 20.39 -8.81
N TYR A 118 10.26 20.14 -9.90
CA TYR A 118 11.65 20.51 -10.09
C TYR A 118 11.80 21.84 -10.84
N GLY A 119 10.71 22.45 -11.35
CA GLY A 119 10.74 23.68 -12.12
C GLY A 119 11.48 23.56 -13.46
N LYS A 120 11.81 22.36 -13.91
CA LYS A 120 12.47 22.05 -15.19
C LYS A 120 11.95 20.73 -15.70
N ASP A 121 12.13 20.46 -16.98
CA ASP A 121 11.75 19.17 -17.56
C ASP A 121 12.52 18.01 -16.92
N VAL A 122 11.77 17.06 -16.39
CA VAL A 122 12.25 15.82 -15.77
C VAL A 122 11.44 14.61 -16.25
N THR A 123 10.94 14.70 -17.47
CA THR A 123 10.17 13.60 -18.10
C THR A 123 11.01 12.33 -18.15
N ILE A 124 10.42 11.25 -17.68
CA ILE A 124 11.05 9.92 -17.72
C ILE A 124 10.96 9.34 -19.14
N PRO A 125 11.82 8.37 -19.51
CA PRO A 125 11.64 7.60 -20.74
C PRO A 125 10.30 6.85 -20.73
N GLU A 126 9.75 6.64 -21.93
CA GLU A 126 8.53 5.85 -22.08
C GLU A 126 8.70 4.44 -21.47
N PRO A 127 7.85 4.05 -20.52
CA PRO A 127 7.90 2.71 -19.96
C PRO A 127 7.49 1.65 -20.99
N GLU A 128 8.07 0.46 -20.89
CA GLU A 128 7.74 -0.65 -21.76
C GLU A 128 6.26 -1.02 -21.66
N GLY A 129 5.59 -1.22 -22.79
CA GLY A 129 4.17 -1.58 -22.83
C GLY A 129 3.20 -0.46 -22.41
N TYR A 130 3.64 0.79 -22.37
CA TYR A 130 2.76 1.93 -22.07
C TYR A 130 1.65 2.05 -23.11
N ASP A 131 0.40 2.16 -22.64
CA ASP A 131 -0.76 2.51 -23.47
C ASP A 131 -1.47 3.73 -22.86
N PRO A 132 -1.45 4.90 -23.53
CA PRO A 132 -2.13 6.10 -23.03
C PRO A 132 -3.63 5.94 -22.86
N LYS A 133 -4.26 4.98 -23.55
CA LYS A 133 -5.70 4.75 -23.46
C LYS A 133 -6.13 4.25 -22.08
N GLU A 134 -5.25 3.57 -21.36
CA GLU A 134 -5.55 3.09 -20.01
C GLU A 134 -5.79 4.23 -19.02
N PHE A 135 -5.15 5.38 -19.25
CA PHE A 135 -5.19 6.56 -18.38
C PHE A 135 -5.93 7.74 -18.99
N ALA A 136 -6.48 7.60 -20.19
CA ALA A 136 -7.00 8.73 -20.96
C ALA A 136 -8.06 9.55 -20.21
N CYS A 137 -8.87 8.92 -19.39
CA CYS A 137 -9.92 9.55 -18.59
C CYS A 137 -9.62 9.62 -17.08
N ALA A 138 -8.35 9.55 -16.70
CA ALA A 138 -7.95 9.84 -15.33
C ALA A 138 -8.39 11.25 -14.88
N CYS A 139 -8.54 12.17 -15.81
CA CYS A 139 -9.10 13.49 -15.57
C CYS A 139 -9.72 14.07 -16.86
N ALA A 140 -10.46 15.14 -16.72
CA ALA A 140 -10.97 15.91 -17.86
C ALA A 140 -9.80 16.50 -18.66
N SER A 141 -9.60 15.99 -19.87
CA SER A 141 -8.52 16.38 -20.77
C SER A 141 -8.94 16.12 -22.22
N PRO A 142 -8.25 16.70 -23.22
CA PRO A 142 -8.55 16.46 -24.63
C PRO A 142 -8.44 15.00 -25.07
N VAL A 143 -7.69 14.17 -24.33
CA VAL A 143 -7.53 12.75 -24.64
C VAL A 143 -8.63 11.87 -24.05
N CYS A 144 -9.42 12.39 -23.09
CA CYS A 144 -10.55 11.69 -22.52
C CYS A 144 -11.79 11.80 -23.44
N ILE A 145 -12.06 10.76 -24.21
CA ILE A 145 -13.18 10.71 -25.13
C ILE A 145 -14.34 9.88 -24.57
N THR A 146 -14.03 8.76 -23.93
CA THR A 146 -15.04 7.79 -23.47
C THR A 146 -14.71 7.33 -22.04
N PRO A 147 -15.06 8.14 -21.03
CA PRO A 147 -14.81 7.78 -19.64
C PRO A 147 -15.66 6.57 -19.21
N LYS A 148 -15.10 5.68 -18.42
CA LYS A 148 -15.82 4.55 -17.82
C LYS A 148 -16.89 5.03 -16.83
N GLU A 149 -16.59 6.12 -16.09
CA GLU A 149 -17.49 6.73 -15.12
C GLU A 149 -17.62 8.24 -15.39
N PRO A 150 -18.53 8.66 -16.30
CA PRO A 150 -18.65 10.07 -16.73
C PRO A 150 -18.88 11.06 -15.59
N ASP A 151 -19.63 10.67 -14.57
CA ASP A 151 -19.98 11.53 -13.44
C ASP A 151 -18.80 11.69 -12.43
N ARG A 152 -17.71 10.95 -12.63
CA ARG A 152 -16.52 10.96 -11.78
C ARG A 152 -15.28 11.51 -12.48
N VAL A 153 -15.42 12.11 -13.65
CA VAL A 153 -14.30 12.76 -14.36
C VAL A 153 -14.02 14.11 -13.74
N TRP A 154 -12.95 14.20 -12.97
CA TRP A 154 -12.51 15.40 -12.27
C TRP A 154 -11.61 16.26 -13.15
N SER A 155 -11.44 17.53 -12.79
CA SER A 155 -10.48 18.38 -13.48
C SER A 155 -9.04 17.91 -13.27
N LYS A 156 -8.16 18.24 -14.21
CA LYS A 156 -6.71 18.00 -14.13
C LYS A 156 -6.11 18.58 -12.83
N ASP A 157 -6.52 19.80 -12.46
CA ASP A 157 -6.04 20.46 -11.25
C ASP A 157 -6.51 19.75 -9.98
N MET A 158 -7.75 19.25 -9.95
CA MET A 158 -8.26 18.49 -8.81
C MET A 158 -7.48 17.20 -8.63
N MET A 159 -7.19 16.47 -9.69
CA MET A 159 -6.44 15.23 -9.66
C MET A 159 -5.05 15.42 -9.03
N ILE A 160 -4.33 16.47 -9.40
CA ILE A 160 -3.00 16.75 -8.84
C ILE A 160 -3.09 17.32 -7.43
N THR A 161 -4.01 18.25 -7.17
CA THR A 161 -4.12 18.88 -5.84
C THR A 161 -4.68 17.95 -4.77
N TYR A 162 -5.38 16.88 -5.15
CA TYR A 162 -5.78 15.81 -4.26
C TYR A 162 -4.64 15.29 -3.41
N GLY A 163 -3.49 15.00 -4.04
CA GLY A 163 -2.31 14.44 -3.40
C GLY A 163 -1.29 15.48 -2.92
N ARG A 164 -1.67 16.76 -2.80
CA ARG A 164 -0.72 17.83 -2.43
C ARG A 164 -0.10 17.62 -1.06
N LEU A 165 1.22 17.59 -1.02
CA LEU A 165 2.06 17.49 0.16
C LEU A 165 2.84 18.80 0.38
N PRO A 166 3.44 19.00 1.58
CA PRO A 166 4.42 20.07 1.77
C PRO A 166 5.59 20.01 0.77
N ASN A 167 6.32 21.11 0.66
CA ASN A 167 7.58 21.19 -0.10
C ASN A 167 7.43 20.90 -1.61
N HIS A 168 6.31 21.34 -2.22
CA HIS A 168 6.03 21.16 -3.65
C HIS A 168 6.06 19.69 -4.08
N LYS A 169 5.60 18.81 -3.20
CA LYS A 169 5.44 17.38 -3.49
C LYS A 169 3.98 17.01 -3.69
N TYR A 170 3.76 15.90 -4.37
CA TYR A 170 2.44 15.38 -4.69
C TYR A 170 2.45 13.86 -4.55
N MET A 171 1.50 13.34 -3.80
CA MET A 171 1.22 11.91 -3.72
C MET A 171 0.36 11.52 -4.92
N ILE A 172 0.81 10.54 -5.67
CA ILE A 172 0.05 9.95 -6.79
C ILE A 172 -0.58 8.65 -6.30
N ASN A 173 -1.87 8.77 -6.02
CA ASN A 173 -2.78 7.71 -5.62
C ASN A 173 -4.14 8.08 -6.21
N TRP A 174 -4.40 7.64 -7.45
CA TRP A 174 -5.56 8.08 -8.19
C TRP A 174 -6.38 6.90 -8.70
N PRO A 175 -7.61 6.68 -8.14
CA PRO A 175 -8.41 5.49 -8.42
C PRO A 175 -9.16 5.55 -9.75
N ILE A 176 -9.40 6.75 -10.31
CA ILE A 176 -10.24 6.94 -11.49
C ILE A 176 -9.37 6.83 -12.74
N GLU A 177 -9.38 5.68 -13.38
CA GLU A 177 -8.55 5.39 -14.57
C GLU A 177 -7.08 5.87 -14.38
N GLY A 178 -6.57 5.75 -13.15
CA GLY A 178 -5.24 6.19 -12.73
C GLY A 178 -4.33 5.02 -12.42
N ASN A 179 -3.60 5.12 -11.29
CA ASN A 179 -2.61 4.11 -10.92
C ASN A 179 -3.09 3.04 -9.94
N ASP A 180 -4.40 2.96 -9.67
CA ASP A 180 -4.97 1.81 -8.96
C ASP A 180 -4.89 0.56 -9.84
N TYR A 181 -4.50 -0.55 -9.24
CA TYR A 181 -4.31 -1.81 -9.92
C TYR A 181 -5.11 -2.91 -9.23
N TYR A 182 -6.06 -3.51 -9.97
CA TYR A 182 -6.91 -4.56 -9.43
C TYR A 182 -6.19 -5.91 -9.45
N ILE A 183 -5.90 -6.43 -8.26
CA ILE A 183 -5.31 -7.75 -8.09
C ILE A 183 -5.60 -8.30 -6.69
N ASN A 184 -5.92 -9.60 -6.60
CA ASN A 184 -6.06 -10.27 -5.30
C ASN A 184 -4.72 -10.83 -4.84
N LEU A 185 -4.07 -10.15 -3.88
CA LEU A 185 -2.79 -10.59 -3.29
C LEU A 185 -2.96 -11.62 -2.18
N ILE A 186 -4.18 -11.81 -1.63
CA ILE A 186 -4.41 -12.60 -0.41
C ILE A 186 -4.04 -14.07 -0.61
N GLU A 187 -4.42 -14.63 -1.77
CA GLU A 187 -4.18 -16.05 -2.09
C GLU A 187 -2.83 -16.33 -2.77
N MET A 188 -2.06 -15.29 -3.07
CA MET A 188 -0.77 -15.43 -3.74
C MET A 188 0.32 -15.92 -2.80
N THR A 189 1.25 -16.70 -3.35
CA THR A 189 2.52 -17.01 -2.68
C THR A 189 3.38 -15.74 -2.54
N PRO A 190 4.38 -15.72 -1.64
CA PRO A 190 5.29 -14.59 -1.52
C PRO A 190 5.97 -14.21 -2.84
N GLU A 191 6.36 -15.19 -3.66
CA GLU A 191 7.01 -14.99 -4.95
C GLU A 191 6.06 -14.38 -5.99
N GLU A 192 4.79 -14.79 -5.99
CA GLU A 192 3.75 -14.22 -6.85
C GLU A 192 3.45 -12.79 -6.44
N ARG A 193 3.36 -12.50 -5.13
CA ARG A 193 3.16 -11.14 -4.61
C ARG A 193 4.29 -10.20 -5.04
N VAL A 194 5.54 -10.65 -4.99
CA VAL A 194 6.68 -9.83 -5.44
C VAL A 194 6.51 -9.43 -6.90
N LYS A 195 6.15 -10.38 -7.78
CA LYS A 195 5.92 -10.10 -9.20
C LYS A 195 4.74 -9.15 -9.41
N ALA A 196 3.65 -9.36 -8.67
CA ALA A 196 2.46 -8.52 -8.76
C ALA A 196 2.76 -7.07 -8.32
N LEU A 197 3.53 -6.89 -7.26
CA LEU A 197 3.94 -5.56 -6.78
C LEU A 197 4.93 -4.87 -7.71
N GLU A 198 5.85 -5.60 -8.34
CA GLU A 198 6.73 -5.02 -9.36
C GLU A 198 5.93 -4.58 -10.59
N TYR A 199 4.89 -5.33 -10.98
CA TYR A 199 3.98 -4.91 -12.03
C TYR A 199 3.16 -3.67 -11.64
N ALA A 200 2.59 -3.63 -10.44
CA ALA A 200 1.85 -2.46 -9.94
C ALA A 200 2.74 -1.19 -9.89
N LYS A 201 4.01 -1.36 -9.52
CA LYS A 201 5.00 -0.29 -9.58
C LYS A 201 5.25 0.18 -11.02
N HIS A 202 5.42 -0.75 -11.94
CA HIS A 202 5.56 -0.44 -13.36
C HIS A 202 4.33 0.30 -13.90
N TYR A 203 3.13 -0.17 -13.56
CA TYR A 203 1.86 0.47 -13.92
C TYR A 203 1.78 1.91 -13.42
N THR A 204 2.19 2.16 -12.17
CA THR A 204 2.32 3.53 -11.64
C THR A 204 3.33 4.36 -12.44
N MET A 205 4.43 3.79 -12.89
CA MET A 205 5.41 4.51 -13.73
C MET A 205 4.82 4.87 -15.11
N CYS A 206 3.97 4.01 -15.66
CA CYS A 206 3.20 4.33 -16.87
C CYS A 206 2.27 5.53 -16.64
N PHE A 207 1.59 5.57 -15.49
CA PHE A 207 0.75 6.71 -15.13
C PHE A 207 1.57 7.99 -14.89
N VAL A 208 2.74 7.90 -14.26
CA VAL A 208 3.65 9.06 -14.12
C VAL A 208 4.09 9.59 -15.49
N TYR A 209 4.43 8.71 -16.41
CA TYR A 209 4.75 9.11 -17.79
C TYR A 209 3.56 9.80 -18.48
N PHE A 210 2.34 9.25 -18.33
CA PHE A 210 1.10 9.86 -18.82
C PHE A 210 0.91 11.27 -18.26
N LEU A 211 1.09 11.48 -16.95
CA LEU A 211 1.00 12.80 -16.33
C LEU A 211 1.99 13.79 -16.97
N GLN A 212 3.22 13.36 -17.20
CA GLN A 212 4.28 14.20 -17.74
C GLN A 212 4.07 14.50 -19.23
N HIS A 213 3.77 13.48 -20.02
CA HIS A 213 3.75 13.54 -21.47
C HIS A 213 2.40 14.02 -22.03
N GLU A 214 1.30 13.39 -21.60
CA GLU A 214 -0.03 13.70 -22.14
C GLU A 214 -0.70 14.89 -21.43
N LEU A 215 -0.48 15.03 -20.14
CA LEU A 215 -1.10 16.11 -19.36
C LEU A 215 -0.19 17.34 -19.17
N GLY A 216 1.09 17.26 -19.60
CA GLY A 216 2.03 18.37 -19.58
C GLY A 216 2.60 18.70 -18.19
N TYR A 217 2.57 17.76 -17.24
CA TYR A 217 3.23 17.91 -15.93
C TYR A 217 4.71 17.51 -15.99
N ASN A 218 5.41 17.92 -17.03
CA ASN A 218 6.80 17.54 -17.30
C ASN A 218 7.81 18.00 -16.24
N THR A 219 7.43 18.94 -15.35
CA THR A 219 8.27 19.36 -14.24
C THR A 219 8.11 18.52 -12.99
N LEU A 220 7.06 17.66 -12.92
CA LEU A 220 6.82 16.75 -11.82
C LEU A 220 7.60 15.45 -12.05
N GLY A 221 8.63 15.21 -11.29
CA GLY A 221 9.41 13.98 -11.33
C GLY A 221 9.36 13.24 -10.00
N LEU A 222 9.84 12.00 -9.97
CA LEU A 222 9.96 11.23 -8.74
C LEU A 222 10.75 12.05 -7.72
N ALA A 223 10.16 12.25 -6.54
CA ALA A 223 10.89 12.88 -5.45
C ALA A 223 12.11 12.01 -5.10
N ASP A 224 13.25 12.64 -4.78
CA ASP A 224 14.44 11.99 -4.24
C ASP A 224 14.13 11.44 -2.83
N MET A 225 13.17 10.56 -2.77
CA MET A 225 13.01 9.65 -1.68
C MET A 225 13.99 8.53 -1.97
N ASN A 226 14.99 8.41 -1.10
CA ASN A 226 15.85 7.24 -1.14
C ASN A 226 14.97 6.02 -1.42
N ILE A 227 15.11 5.41 -2.59
CA ILE A 227 14.37 4.23 -3.08
C ILE A 227 14.48 3.05 -2.11
N ARG A 228 15.33 3.16 -1.09
CA ARG A 228 15.44 2.25 0.06
C ARG A 228 14.31 2.36 1.09
N GLN A 229 13.42 3.33 1.01
CA GLN A 229 12.11 3.20 1.65
C GLN A 229 11.21 2.40 0.70
N ARG A 230 11.62 1.18 0.42
CA ARG A 230 10.68 0.10 0.17
C ARG A 230 9.63 0.26 1.24
N ILE A 231 8.37 0.29 0.85
CA ILE A 231 7.31 -0.18 1.73
C ILE A 231 7.74 -1.62 2.04
N SER A 232 8.64 -1.77 3.00
CA SER A 232 8.79 -3.05 3.64
C SER A 232 7.43 -3.21 4.29
N TYR A 233 6.68 -4.20 3.84
CA TYR A 233 5.58 -4.73 4.60
C TYR A 233 6.10 -4.86 6.02
N LEU A 234 5.80 -3.88 6.85
CA LEU A 234 6.10 -3.90 8.26
C LEU A 234 5.17 -4.93 8.87
N LEU A 235 5.57 -6.19 8.83
CA LEU A 235 5.19 -7.15 9.84
C LEU A 235 5.71 -6.59 11.16
N SER A 236 4.98 -5.64 11.73
CA SER A 236 5.22 -5.13 13.06
C SER A 236 4.66 -6.16 14.03
N LEU A 237 5.46 -7.14 14.39
CA LEU A 237 5.15 -7.98 15.53
C LEU A 237 5.33 -7.11 16.77
N ILE A 238 4.25 -6.61 17.34
CA ILE A 238 4.24 -5.96 18.65
C ILE A 238 4.20 -7.07 19.69
N ILE A 239 5.25 -7.18 20.48
CA ILE A 239 5.35 -8.16 21.57
C ILE A 239 5.28 -7.40 22.88
N GLU A 240 4.14 -7.50 23.57
CA GLU A 240 4.01 -7.09 24.97
C GLU A 240 4.34 -8.27 25.87
N SER A 241 5.52 -8.29 26.46
CA SER A 241 5.82 -8.92 27.76
C SER A 241 7.30 -8.80 28.10
N PRO A 242 7.68 -8.42 29.33
CA PRO A 242 9.08 -8.30 29.74
C PRO A 242 9.73 -9.60 30.28
N GLU A 243 9.06 -10.74 30.22
CA GLU A 243 9.58 -11.94 30.85
C GLU A 243 10.02 -12.99 29.81
N GLU A 244 11.35 -13.25 29.85
CA GLU A 244 12.08 -14.38 29.29
C GLU A 244 12.36 -14.41 27.79
N PHE A 245 13.44 -13.73 27.42
CA PHE A 245 14.24 -14.12 26.26
C PHE A 245 15.38 -15.04 26.74
N THR A 246 15.25 -16.34 26.52
CA THR A 246 16.39 -17.24 26.58
C THR A 246 17.07 -17.25 25.21
N ASP A 247 18.39 -17.02 25.20
CA ASP A 247 19.29 -17.11 24.06
C ASP A 247 19.29 -18.50 23.40
#